data_1fe13b301be342b2b8f544042e508ecd
#
_entry.id   1fe13b301be342b2b8f544042e508ecd
#
_cell.length_a   1.000
_cell.length_b   1.000
_cell.length_c   1.000
_cell.angle_alpha   90.00
_cell.angle_beta   90.00
_cell.angle_gamma   90.00
#
_symmetry.space_group_name_H-M   'P 1'
#
loop_
_entity.id
_entity.type
_entity.pdbx_description
1 polymer ?
#
loop_
_entity_poly.entity_id
_entity_poly.type
_entity_poly.pdbx_seq_one_letter_code
_entity_poly.pdbx_strand_id
1 'polypeptide(L)'
;MTPSQAKLLIVNADDFGITEGATDAIIECHRAGSVTSTTLMTNMPAAAYAAQRAREHPALGVGLHFNLTSGRPLGAAAGSSIVDSRGGLLNGRDLALRAITGRLRAGAVR
;
A
#
# COMPACT_ATOMS: atom_id res chain seq x y z
N MET A 1 -3.60 43.68 -10.34
CA MET A 1 -3.93 42.57 -9.44
C MET A 1 -3.07 41.38 -9.85
N THR A 2 -2.10 40.99 -9.05
CA THR A 2 -1.34 39.76 -9.25
C THR A 2 -2.30 38.57 -9.11
N PRO A 3 -2.32 37.62 -10.08
CA PRO A 3 -3.17 36.44 -9.95
C PRO A 3 -2.80 35.74 -8.64
N SER A 4 -3.80 35.52 -7.77
CA SER A 4 -3.65 34.70 -6.59
C SER A 4 -3.15 33.33 -7.05
N GLN A 5 -1.92 32.95 -6.67
CA GLN A 5 -1.43 31.61 -6.93
C GLN A 5 -2.34 30.63 -6.18
N ALA A 6 -3.12 29.86 -6.92
CA ALA A 6 -3.94 28.81 -6.34
C ALA A 6 -3.03 27.80 -5.61
N LYS A 7 -3.28 27.57 -4.33
CA LYS A 7 -2.61 26.52 -3.58
C LYS A 7 -3.29 25.20 -3.91
N LEU A 8 -2.51 24.22 -4.37
CA LEU A 8 -2.99 22.88 -4.63
C LEU A 8 -2.72 21.99 -3.40
N LEU A 9 -3.71 21.23 -3.00
CA LEU A 9 -3.62 20.26 -1.90
C LEU A 9 -3.82 18.86 -2.46
N ILE A 10 -2.88 17.96 -2.16
CA ILE A 10 -3.02 16.52 -2.41
C ILE A 10 -3.40 15.87 -1.08
N VAL A 11 -4.51 15.14 -1.08
CA VAL A 11 -4.93 14.30 0.04
C VAL A 11 -4.84 12.85 -0.40
N ASN A 12 -3.88 12.12 0.19
CA ASN A 12 -3.66 10.71 -0.10
C ASN A 12 -4.32 9.84 0.97
N ALA A 13 -5.03 8.81 0.55
CA ALA A 13 -5.53 7.76 1.42
C ALA A 13 -4.67 6.52 1.24
N ASP A 14 -4.08 6.03 2.33
CA ASP A 14 -3.28 4.81 2.33
C ASP A 14 -4.13 3.53 2.42
N ASP A 15 -3.50 2.37 2.26
CA ASP A 15 -4.08 1.04 2.48
C ASP A 15 -5.22 0.64 1.52
N PHE A 16 -5.27 1.19 0.32
CA PHE A 16 -6.22 0.78 -0.72
C PHE A 16 -6.01 -0.70 -1.08
N GLY A 17 -7.06 -1.51 -0.96
CA GLY A 17 -6.98 -2.95 -1.20
C GLY A 17 -6.70 -3.79 0.05
N ILE A 18 -6.58 -3.20 1.24
CA ILE A 18 -6.44 -3.97 2.48
C ILE A 18 -7.71 -4.78 2.78
N THR A 19 -8.89 -4.18 2.60
CA THR A 19 -10.22 -4.81 2.61
C THR A 19 -11.12 -4.15 1.56
N GLU A 20 -12.22 -4.81 1.19
CA GLU A 20 -13.22 -4.21 0.30
C GLU A 20 -13.87 -2.98 0.94
N GLY A 21 -14.23 -3.06 2.23
CA GLY A 21 -14.84 -1.94 2.95
C GLY A 21 -13.95 -0.70 3.04
N ALA A 22 -12.65 -0.87 3.31
CA ALA A 22 -11.70 0.24 3.29
C ALA A 22 -11.55 0.83 1.87
N THR A 23 -11.53 -0.04 0.86
CA THR A 23 -11.49 0.37 -0.55
C THR A 23 -12.70 1.23 -0.91
N ASP A 24 -13.91 0.79 -0.58
CA ASP A 24 -15.14 1.53 -0.87
C ASP A 24 -15.19 2.86 -0.12
N ALA A 25 -14.77 2.91 1.13
CA ALA A 25 -14.69 4.15 1.89
C ALA A 25 -13.75 5.18 1.24
N ILE A 26 -12.59 4.74 0.73
CA ILE A 26 -11.66 5.61 -0.01
C ILE A 26 -12.31 6.13 -1.30
N ILE A 27 -13.00 5.28 -2.04
CA ILE A 27 -13.73 5.68 -3.25
C ILE A 27 -14.84 6.70 -2.93
N GLU A 28 -15.57 6.50 -1.84
CA GLU A 28 -16.59 7.47 -1.39
C GLU A 28 -15.97 8.83 -1.05
N CYS A 29 -14.86 8.84 -0.32
CA CYS A 29 -14.12 10.06 -0.01
C CYS A 29 -13.60 10.74 -1.29
N HIS A 30 -13.13 9.98 -2.27
CA HIS A 30 -12.74 10.51 -3.59
C HIS A 30 -13.93 11.15 -4.32
N ARG A 31 -15.07 10.46 -4.38
CA ARG A 31 -16.30 10.99 -4.99
C ARG A 31 -16.82 12.25 -4.30
N ALA A 32 -16.62 12.34 -3.00
CA ALA A 32 -16.93 13.55 -2.22
C ALA A 32 -15.91 14.70 -2.44
N GLY A 33 -14.83 14.48 -3.20
CA GLY A 33 -13.82 15.48 -3.51
C GLY A 33 -12.78 15.69 -2.42
N SER A 34 -12.76 14.87 -1.36
CA SER A 34 -11.81 15.02 -0.24
C SER A 34 -10.50 14.25 -0.46
N VAL A 35 -10.52 13.13 -1.18
CA VAL A 35 -9.34 12.32 -1.52
C VAL A 35 -9.00 12.46 -2.99
N THR A 36 -7.74 12.79 -3.27
CA THR A 36 -7.23 12.99 -4.65
C THR A 36 -6.35 11.84 -5.11
N SER A 37 -5.74 11.10 -4.18
CA SER A 37 -4.87 9.97 -4.49
C SER A 37 -4.98 8.88 -3.42
N THR A 38 -4.52 7.68 -3.78
CA THR A 38 -4.45 6.53 -2.88
C THR A 38 -3.23 5.67 -3.21
N THR A 39 -2.86 4.78 -2.29
CA THR A 39 -1.78 3.82 -2.51
C THR A 39 -2.29 2.39 -2.34
N LEU A 40 -2.13 1.59 -3.41
CA LEU A 40 -2.62 0.21 -3.51
C LEU A 40 -1.66 -0.77 -2.84
N MET A 41 -2.18 -1.54 -1.88
CA MET A 41 -1.50 -2.69 -1.27
C MET A 41 -1.68 -3.94 -2.14
N THR A 42 -0.76 -4.19 -3.05
CA THR A 42 -0.88 -5.23 -4.08
C THR A 42 -0.88 -6.66 -3.54
N ASN A 43 -0.36 -6.88 -2.32
CA ASN A 43 -0.28 -8.19 -1.67
C ASN A 43 -1.41 -8.47 -0.66
N MET A 44 -2.43 -7.61 -0.61
CA MET A 44 -3.55 -7.78 0.31
C MET A 44 -4.76 -8.44 -0.36
N PRO A 45 -5.68 -9.06 0.43
CA PRO A 45 -6.78 -9.85 -0.12
C PRO A 45 -7.70 -9.12 -1.08
N ALA A 46 -7.95 -7.83 -0.85
CA ALA A 46 -8.84 -7.02 -1.70
C ALA A 46 -8.09 -6.26 -2.82
N ALA A 47 -6.83 -6.58 -3.11
CA ALA A 47 -6.05 -5.88 -4.13
C ALA A 47 -6.68 -5.92 -5.52
N ALA A 48 -7.21 -7.09 -5.94
CA ALA A 48 -7.88 -7.23 -7.23
C ALA A 48 -9.19 -6.41 -7.29
N TYR A 49 -9.97 -6.43 -6.22
CA TYR A 49 -11.17 -5.61 -6.08
C TYR A 49 -10.82 -4.12 -6.17
N ALA A 50 -9.81 -3.68 -5.41
CA ALA A 50 -9.36 -2.29 -5.43
C ALA A 50 -8.88 -1.85 -6.83
N ALA A 51 -8.14 -2.70 -7.53
CA ALA A 51 -7.70 -2.43 -8.89
C ALA A 51 -8.88 -2.27 -9.87
N GLN A 52 -9.96 -3.04 -9.70
CA GLN A 52 -11.19 -2.85 -10.48
C GLN A 52 -11.84 -1.52 -10.15
N ARG A 53 -12.03 -1.20 -8.86
CA ARG A 53 -12.62 0.07 -8.41
C ARG A 53 -11.82 1.28 -8.91
N ALA A 54 -10.49 1.18 -8.94
CA ALA A 54 -9.63 2.24 -9.48
C ALA A 54 -9.90 2.53 -10.97
N ARG A 55 -10.13 1.49 -11.79
CA ARG A 55 -10.46 1.67 -13.22
C ARG A 55 -11.79 2.39 -13.44
N GLU A 56 -12.73 2.25 -12.52
CA GLU A 56 -14.03 2.93 -12.55
C GLU A 56 -13.91 4.41 -12.15
N HIS A 57 -12.78 4.81 -11.57
CA HIS A 57 -12.52 6.16 -11.07
C HIS A 57 -11.19 6.73 -11.61
N PRO A 58 -11.10 7.01 -12.92
CA PRO A 58 -9.84 7.39 -13.57
C PRO A 58 -9.25 8.73 -13.08
N ALA A 59 -10.02 9.54 -12.37
CA ALA A 59 -9.54 10.77 -11.75
C ALA A 59 -8.82 10.54 -10.40
N LEU A 60 -8.94 9.34 -9.80
CA LEU A 60 -8.21 8.98 -8.59
C LEU A 60 -6.76 8.63 -8.95
N GLY A 61 -5.80 9.38 -8.42
CA GLY A 61 -4.39 9.01 -8.53
C GLY A 61 -4.11 7.74 -7.72
N VAL A 62 -3.58 6.69 -8.37
CA VAL A 62 -3.27 5.42 -7.68
C VAL A 62 -1.77 5.14 -7.77
N GLY A 63 -1.12 5.09 -6.61
CA GLY A 63 0.28 4.72 -6.45
C GLY A 63 0.43 3.31 -5.84
N LEU A 64 1.68 2.89 -5.68
CA LEU A 64 2.02 1.66 -4.97
C LEU A 64 2.16 1.93 -3.46
N HIS A 65 1.44 1.18 -2.63
CA HIS A 65 1.72 1.07 -1.21
C HIS A 65 2.77 -0.04 -0.98
N PHE A 66 4.02 0.36 -0.86
CA PHE A 66 5.11 -0.57 -0.65
C PHE A 66 5.02 -1.18 0.76
N ASN A 67 4.65 -2.46 0.84
CA ASN A 67 4.36 -3.16 2.08
C ASN A 67 5.35 -4.31 2.32
N LEU A 68 6.05 -4.28 3.46
CA LEU A 68 7.00 -5.30 3.90
C LEU A 68 6.64 -5.95 5.25
N THR A 69 5.51 -5.57 5.84
CA THR A 69 5.19 -5.90 7.23
C THR A 69 3.86 -6.58 7.44
N SER A 70 3.08 -6.78 6.36
CA SER A 70 1.74 -7.35 6.45
C SER A 70 1.42 -8.25 5.27
N GLY A 71 0.66 -9.32 5.51
CA GLY A 71 0.21 -10.25 4.48
C GLY A 71 1.30 -11.20 3.99
N ARG A 72 1.15 -11.66 2.74
CA ARG A 72 2.12 -12.56 2.09
C ARG A 72 2.85 -11.84 0.98
N PRO A 73 4.13 -12.16 0.73
CA PRO A 73 4.84 -11.64 -0.43
C PRO A 73 4.21 -12.16 -1.74
N LEU A 74 4.22 -11.35 -2.80
CA LEU A 74 3.72 -11.74 -4.11
C LEU A 74 4.68 -12.65 -4.89
N GLY A 75 5.96 -12.56 -4.60
CA GLY A 75 7.00 -13.36 -5.26
C GLY A 75 7.43 -14.57 -4.44
N ALA A 76 8.36 -15.34 -5.00
CA ALA A 76 8.98 -16.50 -4.34
C ALA A 76 9.94 -16.02 -3.22
N ALA A 77 9.39 -15.54 -2.12
CA ALA A 77 10.16 -15.10 -0.96
C ALA A 77 10.39 -16.21 0.08
N ALA A 78 10.07 -17.46 -0.25
CA ALA A 78 10.30 -18.61 0.63
C ALA A 78 11.77 -18.68 1.05
N GLY A 79 12.04 -18.72 2.36
CA GLY A 79 13.39 -18.71 2.90
C GLY A 79 14.08 -17.34 2.95
N SER A 80 13.40 -16.28 2.55
CA SER A 80 13.90 -14.91 2.65
C SER A 80 13.94 -14.44 4.11
N SER A 81 14.87 -13.53 4.41
CA SER A 81 15.02 -12.97 5.76
C SER A 81 13.88 -12.05 6.20
N ILE A 82 12.89 -11.78 5.34
CA ILE A 82 11.73 -10.92 5.62
C ILE A 82 10.43 -11.69 5.83
N VAL A 83 10.45 -13.02 5.76
CA VAL A 83 9.26 -13.88 5.97
C VAL A 83 9.40 -14.71 7.25
N ASP A 84 8.25 -15.07 7.83
CA ASP A 84 8.14 -15.98 8.95
C ASP A 84 8.09 -17.46 8.51
N SER A 85 8.00 -18.38 9.47
CA SER A 85 7.91 -19.82 9.21
C SER A 85 6.61 -20.25 8.51
N ARG A 86 5.59 -19.39 8.47
CA ARG A 86 4.29 -19.62 7.79
C ARG A 86 4.24 -19.01 6.40
N GLY A 87 5.35 -18.37 5.95
CA GLY A 87 5.44 -17.71 4.66
C GLY A 87 4.76 -16.34 4.60
N GLY A 88 4.42 -15.76 5.75
CA GLY A 88 3.94 -14.39 5.87
C GLY A 88 5.09 -13.39 6.00
N LEU A 89 4.85 -12.14 5.64
CA LEU A 89 5.79 -11.06 5.94
C LEU A 89 5.90 -10.87 7.45
N LEU A 90 7.11 -10.56 7.93
CA LEU A 90 7.34 -10.24 9.33
C LEU A 90 6.57 -8.98 9.72
N ASN A 91 6.07 -8.92 10.96
CA ASN A 91 5.57 -7.66 11.49
C ASN A 91 6.70 -6.62 11.63
N GLY A 92 6.34 -5.35 11.76
CA GLY A 92 7.30 -4.25 11.78
C GLY A 92 8.34 -4.37 12.91
N ARG A 93 7.96 -4.91 14.08
CA ARG A 93 8.87 -5.12 15.22
C ARG A 93 9.94 -6.16 14.89
N ASP A 94 9.53 -7.32 14.37
CA ASP A 94 10.45 -8.42 14.06
C ASP A 94 11.35 -8.07 12.89
N LEU A 95 10.83 -7.33 11.90
CA LEU A 95 11.61 -6.82 10.79
C LEU A 95 12.68 -5.83 11.28
N ALA A 96 12.31 -4.87 12.14
CA ALA A 96 13.25 -3.92 12.75
C ALA A 96 14.33 -4.64 13.59
N LEU A 97 13.94 -5.64 14.38
CA LEU A 97 14.90 -6.42 15.17
C LEU A 97 15.90 -7.16 14.27
N ARG A 98 15.44 -7.75 13.16
CA ARG A 98 16.36 -8.39 12.19
C ARG A 98 17.27 -7.38 11.51
N ALA A 99 16.78 -6.19 11.21
CA ALA A 99 17.61 -5.10 10.65
C ALA A 99 18.73 -4.70 11.62
N ILE A 100 18.39 -4.41 12.87
CA ILE A 100 19.34 -3.95 13.90
C ILE A 100 20.37 -5.05 14.22
N THR A 101 19.95 -6.32 14.21
CA THR A 101 20.85 -7.46 14.51
C THR A 101 21.63 -7.98 13.30
N GLY A 102 21.57 -7.31 12.15
CA GLY A 102 22.27 -7.71 10.93
C GLY A 102 21.75 -9.03 10.30
N ARG A 103 20.53 -9.43 10.63
CA ARG A 103 19.91 -10.67 10.12
C ARG A 103 19.14 -10.49 8.82
N LEU A 104 19.02 -9.26 8.32
CA LEU A 104 18.50 -9.01 6.97
C LEU A 104 19.59 -9.30 5.94
N ARG A 105 19.27 -10.13 4.96
CA ARG A 105 20.20 -10.47 3.88
C ARG A 105 19.89 -9.62 2.65
N ALA A 106 20.91 -9.07 2.00
CA ALA A 106 20.77 -8.42 0.70
C ALA A 106 20.18 -9.43 -0.31
N GLY A 107 19.18 -8.98 -1.11
CA GLY A 107 18.46 -9.83 -2.06
C GLY A 107 17.18 -10.47 -1.52
N ALA A 108 16.80 -10.20 -0.27
CA ALA A 108 15.50 -10.63 0.28
C ALA A 108 14.30 -9.93 -0.38
N VAL A 109 14.54 -8.81 -1.06
CA VAL A 109 13.54 -8.04 -1.81
C VAL A 109 14.05 -7.92 -3.24
N ARG A 110 13.48 -8.66 -4.16
CA ARG A 110 13.67 -8.56 -5.61
C ARG A 110 12.31 -8.51 -6.29
#